data_1e259f6d0561738ff199618ff86ebcfc
#
_entry.id   1e259f6d0561738ff199618ff86ebcfc
#
_cell.length_a   1.000
_cell.length_b   1.000
_cell.length_c   1.000
_cell.angle_alpha   90.00
_cell.angle_beta   90.00
_cell.angle_gamma   90.00
#
_symmetry.space_group_name_H-M   'P 1'
#
loop_
_entity.id
_entity.type
_entity.pdbx_description
1 polymer ?
#
loop_
_entity_poly.entity_id
_entity_poly.type
_entity_poly.pdbx_seq_one_letter_code
_entity_poly.pdbx_strand_id
1 'polypeptide(L)'
;MKKTLLALITGSTLSFSATAATSYTVDSRHTFPSFEINHLGFSIQRGRFNQTSGKVLLDPELAKGTIQITIETASISTGLAELEKHLRGSDFLDSAQYPQITFVSDKLSFNKDQLIAADGLLTLHGISKPVHLTVDHFYCGMNLIAMKNTCGANATTTIKRSDFGVDKYAPKLADEVLIAIQIEATKD
;
A
#
# COMPACT_ATOMS: atom_id res chain seq x y z
N MET A 1 61.29 -47.76 -1.03
CA MET A 1 60.38 -47.08 -1.97
C MET A 1 59.10 -46.80 -1.23
N LYS A 2 58.88 -45.55 -0.78
CA LYS A 2 57.66 -45.11 -0.03
C LYS A 2 56.69 -44.55 -1.04
N LYS A 3 55.50 -45.14 -1.19
CA LYS A 3 54.43 -44.66 -2.04
C LYS A 3 53.53 -43.70 -1.22
N THR A 4 53.59 -42.43 -1.53
CA THR A 4 52.73 -41.40 -0.91
C THR A 4 51.37 -41.38 -1.68
N LEU A 5 50.30 -41.69 -0.98
CA LEU A 5 48.94 -41.64 -1.52
C LEU A 5 48.41 -40.22 -1.32
N LEU A 6 48.14 -39.49 -2.40
CA LEU A 6 47.57 -38.16 -2.38
C LEU A 6 46.04 -38.30 -2.41
N ALA A 7 45.36 -38.00 -1.32
CA ALA A 7 43.90 -38.00 -1.23
C ALA A 7 43.38 -36.68 -1.79
N LEU A 8 42.64 -36.74 -2.90
CA LEU A 8 41.94 -35.62 -3.50
C LEU A 8 40.61 -35.38 -2.71
N ILE A 9 40.54 -34.32 -1.94
CA ILE A 9 39.29 -33.89 -1.25
C ILE A 9 38.52 -33.03 -2.26
N THR A 10 37.49 -33.59 -2.88
CA THR A 10 36.52 -32.84 -3.69
C THR A 10 35.54 -32.11 -2.76
N GLY A 11 35.78 -30.83 -2.54
CA GLY A 11 34.85 -29.96 -1.83
C GLY A 11 33.60 -29.69 -2.67
N SER A 12 32.47 -30.25 -2.26
CA SER A 12 31.16 -29.97 -2.89
C SER A 12 30.67 -28.59 -2.38
N THR A 13 30.73 -27.58 -3.24
CA THR A 13 30.14 -26.25 -2.94
C THR A 13 28.61 -26.33 -3.09
N LEU A 14 27.90 -26.32 -1.98
CA LEU A 14 26.44 -26.12 -1.96
C LEU A 14 26.15 -24.68 -2.40
N SER A 15 25.68 -24.52 -3.62
CA SER A 15 25.15 -23.26 -4.11
C SER A 15 23.78 -23.02 -3.44
N PHE A 16 23.72 -22.11 -2.47
CA PHE A 16 22.44 -21.59 -2.00
C PHE A 16 21.87 -20.66 -3.07
N SER A 17 20.80 -21.10 -3.73
CA SER A 17 20.00 -20.20 -4.57
C SER A 17 19.25 -19.23 -3.66
N ALA A 18 19.70 -17.99 -3.57
CA ALA A 18 18.90 -16.93 -2.96
C ALA A 18 17.66 -16.72 -3.84
N THR A 19 16.49 -17.01 -3.30
CA THR A 19 15.22 -16.68 -3.95
C THR A 19 15.12 -15.16 -3.97
N ALA A 20 15.10 -14.55 -5.14
CA ALA A 20 14.97 -13.10 -5.26
C ALA A 20 13.52 -12.68 -4.96
N ALA A 21 13.35 -11.54 -4.28
CA ALA A 21 12.04 -10.96 -4.06
C ALA A 21 11.26 -10.83 -5.37
N THR A 22 9.99 -11.20 -5.35
CA THR A 22 9.12 -11.12 -6.53
C THR A 22 8.53 -9.72 -6.64
N SER A 23 8.64 -9.13 -7.84
CA SER A 23 8.10 -7.81 -8.15
C SER A 23 6.68 -7.92 -8.73
N TYR A 24 5.81 -7.02 -8.25
CA TYR A 24 4.42 -6.87 -8.69
C TYR A 24 4.14 -5.42 -9.04
N THR A 25 3.41 -5.20 -10.13
CA THR A 25 2.88 -3.89 -10.51
C THR A 25 1.42 -3.79 -10.10
N VAL A 26 1.06 -2.69 -9.44
CA VAL A 26 -0.32 -2.41 -9.02
C VAL A 26 -1.26 -2.36 -10.23
N ASP A 27 -2.36 -3.11 -10.18
CA ASP A 27 -3.46 -2.99 -11.15
C ASP A 27 -4.40 -1.86 -10.74
N SER A 28 -4.28 -0.73 -11.43
CA SER A 28 -5.08 0.47 -11.16
C SER A 28 -6.59 0.28 -11.36
N ARG A 29 -7.01 -0.76 -12.09
CA ARG A 29 -8.44 -1.05 -12.34
C ARG A 29 -9.10 -1.75 -11.15
N HIS A 30 -8.29 -2.37 -10.27
CA HIS A 30 -8.77 -3.11 -9.11
C HIS A 30 -8.18 -2.59 -7.79
N THR A 31 -7.59 -1.37 -7.81
CA THR A 31 -6.96 -0.75 -6.63
C THR A 31 -7.57 0.60 -6.33
N PHE A 32 -8.31 0.67 -5.24
CA PHE A 32 -9.04 1.87 -4.83
C PHE A 32 -8.90 2.13 -3.34
N PRO A 33 -8.02 3.04 -2.91
CA PRO A 33 -8.05 3.59 -1.56
C PRO A 33 -9.35 4.37 -1.36
N SER A 34 -10.11 4.00 -0.33
CA SER A 34 -11.39 4.58 0.03
C SER A 34 -11.30 5.21 1.41
N PHE A 35 -12.18 6.14 1.69
CA PHE A 35 -12.25 6.80 3.00
C PHE A 35 -13.67 6.92 3.51
N GLU A 36 -13.79 6.96 4.84
CA GLU A 36 -15.02 7.25 5.56
C GLU A 36 -14.78 8.35 6.58
N ILE A 37 -15.69 9.33 6.65
CA ILE A 37 -15.64 10.42 7.61
C ILE A 37 -17.02 10.72 8.17
N ASN A 38 -17.12 10.93 9.49
CA ASN A 38 -18.36 11.37 10.11
C ASN A 38 -18.66 12.83 9.73
N HIS A 39 -19.79 13.02 9.07
CA HIS A 39 -20.25 14.34 8.62
C HIS A 39 -21.22 14.94 9.64
N LEU A 40 -20.68 15.71 10.58
CA LEU A 40 -21.43 16.50 11.57
C LEU A 40 -22.39 15.68 12.44
N GLY A 41 -22.17 14.37 12.56
CA GLY A 41 -23.04 13.46 13.28
C GLY A 41 -24.26 12.97 12.50
N PHE A 42 -24.52 13.50 11.30
CA PHE A 42 -25.70 13.12 10.51
C PHE A 42 -25.50 11.81 9.74
N SER A 43 -24.30 11.61 9.20
CA SER A 43 -24.01 10.43 8.37
C SER A 43 -22.52 10.18 8.26
N ILE A 44 -22.17 9.00 7.73
CA ILE A 44 -20.80 8.71 7.28
C ILE A 44 -20.70 9.00 5.79
N GLN A 45 -19.92 10.02 5.45
CA GLN A 45 -19.58 10.30 4.06
C GLN A 45 -18.46 9.38 3.61
N ARG A 46 -18.56 8.93 2.36
CA ARG A 46 -17.62 8.00 1.73
C ARG A 46 -17.13 8.54 0.41
N GLY A 47 -15.89 8.21 0.11
CA GLY A 47 -15.31 8.47 -1.19
C GLY A 47 -14.12 7.55 -1.43
N ARG A 48 -13.53 7.67 -2.61
CA ARG A 48 -12.34 6.90 -3.00
C ARG A 48 -11.47 7.69 -3.96
N PHE A 49 -10.27 7.19 -4.20
CA PHE A 49 -9.41 7.67 -5.27
C PHE A 49 -9.44 6.67 -6.43
N ASN A 50 -9.65 7.17 -7.65
CA ASN A 50 -9.84 6.34 -8.83
C ASN A 50 -8.54 6.07 -9.61
N GLN A 51 -7.42 6.72 -9.23
CA GLN A 51 -6.13 6.54 -9.90
C GLN A 51 -5.05 6.24 -8.87
N THR A 52 -4.61 4.99 -8.86
CA THR A 52 -3.56 4.48 -7.97
C THR A 52 -2.57 3.67 -8.80
N SER A 53 -1.30 3.85 -8.54
CA SER A 53 -0.21 3.13 -9.17
C SER A 53 0.84 2.73 -8.12
N GLY A 54 1.77 1.85 -8.50
CA GLY A 54 2.85 1.49 -7.60
C GLY A 54 3.49 0.16 -7.90
N LYS A 55 4.44 -0.17 -7.03
CA LYS A 55 5.20 -1.43 -7.06
C LYS A 55 5.20 -2.05 -5.65
N VAL A 56 5.13 -3.37 -5.65
CA VAL A 56 5.24 -4.19 -4.44
C VAL A 56 6.29 -5.26 -4.68
N LEU A 57 7.30 -5.33 -3.82
CA LEU A 57 8.25 -6.44 -3.78
C LEU A 57 7.88 -7.33 -2.61
N LEU A 58 7.75 -8.63 -2.83
CA LEU A 58 7.44 -9.61 -1.79
C LEU A 58 8.44 -10.74 -1.80
N ASP A 59 8.95 -11.05 -0.62
CA ASP A 59 9.73 -12.23 -0.31
C ASP A 59 9.12 -12.90 0.93
N PRO A 60 8.09 -13.75 0.74
CA PRO A 60 7.41 -14.39 1.86
C PRO A 60 8.31 -15.37 2.64
N GLU A 61 9.30 -15.97 1.99
CA GLU A 61 10.24 -16.91 2.63
C GLU A 61 11.13 -16.19 3.66
N LEU A 62 11.53 -14.96 3.36
CA LEU A 62 12.29 -14.11 4.27
C LEU A 62 11.39 -13.20 5.14
N ALA A 63 10.07 -13.30 5.01
CA ALA A 63 9.10 -12.42 5.64
C ALA A 63 9.43 -10.92 5.43
N LYS A 64 9.78 -10.56 4.19
CA LYS A 64 10.23 -9.22 3.80
C LYS A 64 9.50 -8.73 2.56
N GLY A 65 9.57 -7.43 2.35
CA GLY A 65 9.06 -6.81 1.14
C GLY A 65 9.09 -5.30 1.24
N THR A 66 8.75 -4.65 0.13
CA THR A 66 8.60 -3.19 0.07
C THR A 66 7.31 -2.84 -0.67
N ILE A 67 6.70 -1.74 -0.27
CA ILE A 67 5.51 -1.18 -0.89
C ILE A 67 5.82 0.26 -1.28
N GLN A 68 5.51 0.62 -2.53
CA GLN A 68 5.59 1.99 -3.03
C GLN A 68 4.31 2.27 -3.80
N ILE A 69 3.43 3.07 -3.21
CA ILE A 69 2.12 3.43 -3.77
C ILE A 69 2.07 4.92 -4.01
N THR A 70 1.53 5.30 -5.16
CA THR A 70 1.21 6.67 -5.54
C THR A 70 -0.27 6.76 -5.92
N ILE A 71 -0.97 7.72 -5.35
CA ILE A 71 -2.38 8.00 -5.57
C ILE A 71 -2.47 9.41 -6.14
N GLU A 72 -3.13 9.57 -7.27
CA GLU A 72 -3.39 10.90 -7.85
C GLU A 72 -4.46 11.62 -7.01
N THR A 73 -4.07 12.70 -6.34
CA THR A 73 -4.95 13.44 -5.40
C THR A 73 -6.21 13.96 -6.10
N ALA A 74 -6.09 14.41 -7.35
CA ALA A 74 -7.21 14.92 -8.14
C ALA A 74 -8.24 13.83 -8.52
N SER A 75 -7.88 12.53 -8.37
CA SER A 75 -8.75 11.41 -8.72
C SER A 75 -9.81 11.08 -7.66
N ILE A 76 -9.93 11.92 -6.63
CA ILE A 76 -10.96 11.78 -5.60
C ILE A 76 -12.36 11.77 -6.20
N SER A 77 -13.18 10.83 -5.73
CA SER A 77 -14.56 10.63 -6.18
C SER A 77 -15.46 10.31 -4.99
N THR A 78 -16.57 11.03 -4.91
CA THR A 78 -17.60 10.89 -3.85
C THR A 78 -18.98 10.65 -4.43
N GLY A 79 -19.12 10.71 -5.77
CA GLY A 79 -20.40 10.70 -6.47
C GLY A 79 -21.10 12.06 -6.52
N LEU A 80 -20.47 13.13 -5.95
CA LEU A 80 -20.99 14.49 -5.99
C LEU A 80 -19.91 15.45 -6.50
N ALA A 81 -20.01 15.86 -7.75
CA ALA A 81 -18.99 16.67 -8.44
C ALA A 81 -18.64 17.98 -7.70
N GLU A 82 -19.62 18.64 -7.08
CA GLU A 82 -19.40 19.86 -6.30
C GLU A 82 -18.54 19.60 -5.06
N LEU A 83 -18.80 18.50 -4.35
CA LEU A 83 -17.99 18.09 -3.19
C LEU A 83 -16.58 17.73 -3.65
N GLU A 84 -16.43 16.98 -4.73
CA GLU A 84 -15.12 16.62 -5.29
C GLU A 84 -14.30 17.86 -5.68
N LYS A 85 -14.94 18.87 -6.29
CA LYS A 85 -14.29 20.15 -6.58
C LYS A 85 -13.81 20.84 -5.29
N HIS A 86 -14.63 20.83 -4.24
CA HIS A 86 -14.30 21.41 -2.93
C HIS A 86 -13.14 20.67 -2.27
N LEU A 87 -13.18 19.33 -2.27
CA LEU A 87 -12.12 18.48 -1.70
C LEU A 87 -10.77 18.63 -2.41
N ARG A 88 -10.77 18.94 -3.71
CA ARG A 88 -9.53 19.23 -4.48
C ARG A 88 -8.96 20.62 -4.19
N GLY A 89 -9.73 21.50 -3.57
CA GLY A 89 -9.33 22.88 -3.29
C GLY A 89 -8.34 23.01 -2.13
N SER A 90 -7.79 24.23 -1.97
CA SER A 90 -6.77 24.58 -0.97
C SER A 90 -7.22 24.44 0.50
N ASP A 91 -8.53 24.45 0.76
CA ASP A 91 -9.09 24.22 2.10
C ASP A 91 -9.01 22.75 2.53
N PHE A 92 -8.71 21.81 1.61
CA PHE A 92 -8.65 20.37 1.86
C PHE A 92 -7.40 19.73 1.29
N LEU A 93 -7.48 19.07 0.13
CA LEU A 93 -6.36 18.28 -0.38
C LEU A 93 -5.37 19.11 -1.20
N ASP A 94 -5.75 20.32 -1.63
CA ASP A 94 -4.97 21.20 -2.48
C ASP A 94 -4.23 20.45 -3.61
N SER A 95 -5.01 19.75 -4.42
CA SER A 95 -4.48 18.83 -5.43
C SER A 95 -3.63 19.54 -6.50
N ALA A 96 -3.73 20.85 -6.62
CA ALA A 96 -2.88 21.64 -7.51
C ALA A 96 -1.44 21.77 -6.96
N GLN A 97 -1.30 21.95 -5.66
CA GLN A 97 0.00 22.04 -5.00
C GLN A 97 0.54 20.67 -4.59
N TYR A 98 -0.35 19.75 -4.20
CA TYR A 98 -0.02 18.39 -3.75
C TYR A 98 -0.69 17.35 -4.65
N PRO A 99 -0.20 17.16 -5.89
CA PRO A 99 -0.87 16.32 -6.88
C PRO A 99 -0.87 14.84 -6.53
N GLN A 100 -0.01 14.42 -5.59
CA GLN A 100 0.15 13.01 -5.24
C GLN A 100 0.09 12.78 -3.74
N ILE A 101 -0.56 11.68 -3.35
CA ILE A 101 -0.49 11.08 -2.04
C ILE A 101 0.37 9.83 -2.20
N THR A 102 1.34 9.60 -1.29
CA THR A 102 2.22 8.43 -1.39
C THR A 102 2.24 7.62 -0.10
N PHE A 103 2.38 6.30 -0.24
CA PHE A 103 2.67 5.41 0.89
C PHE A 103 3.89 4.56 0.55
N VAL A 104 4.90 4.60 1.43
CA VAL A 104 6.13 3.82 1.28
C VAL A 104 6.37 3.00 2.54
N SER A 105 6.61 1.70 2.36
CA SER A 105 6.94 0.80 3.45
C SER A 105 8.04 -0.17 3.05
N ASP A 106 8.96 -0.42 3.96
CA ASP A 106 9.94 -1.51 3.94
C ASP A 106 9.79 -2.45 5.14
N LYS A 107 8.73 -2.24 5.93
CA LYS A 107 8.44 -2.97 7.16
C LYS A 107 7.09 -3.68 7.07
N LEU A 108 7.14 -4.90 6.58
CA LEU A 108 6.00 -5.78 6.44
C LEU A 108 6.00 -6.83 7.56
N SER A 109 4.83 -7.12 8.12
CA SER A 109 4.64 -8.15 9.14
C SER A 109 3.88 -9.33 8.54
N PHE A 110 4.45 -10.52 8.72
CA PHE A 110 3.86 -11.76 8.22
C PHE A 110 3.52 -12.71 9.37
N ASN A 111 2.44 -13.45 9.23
CA ASN A 111 2.12 -14.64 10.00
C ASN A 111 2.19 -15.83 9.04
N LYS A 112 3.31 -16.58 9.09
CA LYS A 112 3.68 -17.56 8.06
C LYS A 112 3.81 -16.87 6.70
N ASP A 113 2.99 -17.27 5.72
CA ASP A 113 2.90 -16.73 4.37
C ASP A 113 1.85 -15.60 4.21
N GLN A 114 1.14 -15.27 5.29
CA GLN A 114 0.09 -14.26 5.28
C GLN A 114 0.64 -12.90 5.69
N LEU A 115 0.56 -11.90 4.84
CA LEU A 115 0.82 -10.50 5.19
C LEU A 115 -0.32 -10.03 6.11
N ILE A 116 0.03 -9.57 7.31
CA ILE A 116 -0.95 -9.13 8.32
C ILE A 116 -0.86 -7.64 8.65
N ALA A 117 0.26 -6.98 8.33
CA ALA A 117 0.41 -5.55 8.54
C ALA A 117 1.54 -4.96 7.69
N ALA A 118 1.48 -3.64 7.47
CA ALA A 118 2.56 -2.84 6.90
C ALA A 118 2.72 -1.53 7.69
N ASP A 119 3.92 -1.28 8.22
CA ASP A 119 4.28 0.02 8.80
C ASP A 119 5.02 0.85 7.77
N GLY A 120 4.59 2.07 7.52
CA GLY A 120 5.18 2.90 6.49
C GLY A 120 4.98 4.39 6.71
N LEU A 121 5.44 5.19 5.77
CA LEU A 121 5.23 6.63 5.71
C LEU A 121 4.13 6.95 4.71
N LEU A 122 3.06 7.57 5.20
CA LEU A 122 2.04 8.21 4.38
C LEU A 122 2.41 9.68 4.20
N THR A 123 2.50 10.13 2.95
CA THR A 123 2.63 11.55 2.63
C THR A 123 1.31 12.03 2.04
N LEU A 124 0.67 12.95 2.72
CA LEU A 124 -0.58 13.58 2.32
C LEU A 124 -0.45 15.09 2.53
N HIS A 125 -0.91 15.90 1.58
CA HIS A 125 -0.83 17.37 1.65
C HIS A 125 0.60 17.87 1.96
N GLY A 126 1.62 17.19 1.41
CA GLY A 126 3.04 17.50 1.62
C GLY A 126 3.62 17.10 2.97
N ILE A 127 2.83 16.56 3.90
CA ILE A 127 3.27 16.15 5.24
C ILE A 127 3.38 14.62 5.29
N SER A 128 4.52 14.14 5.79
CA SER A 128 4.78 12.70 5.95
C SER A 128 4.63 12.27 7.41
N LYS A 129 3.85 11.24 7.66
CA LYS A 129 3.64 10.67 9.00
C LYS A 129 3.74 9.13 8.95
N PRO A 130 4.24 8.50 10.02
CA PRO A 130 4.18 7.05 10.15
C PRO A 130 2.73 6.59 10.27
N VAL A 131 2.38 5.54 9.51
CA VAL A 131 1.06 4.92 9.51
C VAL A 131 1.20 3.41 9.56
N HIS A 132 0.37 2.80 10.40
CA HIS A 132 0.22 1.35 10.48
C HIS A 132 -1.01 0.92 9.69
N LEU A 133 -0.81 0.04 8.71
CA LEU A 133 -1.90 -0.62 7.97
C LEU A 133 -2.12 -2.01 8.55
N THR A 134 -3.33 -2.31 9.00
CA THR A 134 -3.76 -3.67 9.33
C THR A 134 -4.26 -4.34 8.06
N VAL A 135 -3.71 -5.50 7.75
CA VAL A 135 -4.15 -6.31 6.59
C VAL A 135 -5.05 -7.43 7.10
N ASP A 136 -6.30 -7.43 6.67
CA ASP A 136 -7.32 -8.41 7.08
C ASP A 136 -7.58 -9.50 6.03
N HIS A 137 -7.12 -9.28 4.81
CA HIS A 137 -7.14 -10.26 3.73
C HIS A 137 -5.87 -10.13 2.89
N PHE A 138 -5.23 -11.27 2.61
CA PHE A 138 -4.09 -11.36 1.69
C PHE A 138 -4.13 -12.68 0.95
N TYR A 139 -4.04 -12.63 -0.37
CA TYR A 139 -4.01 -13.83 -1.21
C TYR A 139 -3.15 -13.60 -2.45
N CYS A 140 -2.33 -14.59 -2.79
CA CYS A 140 -1.59 -14.62 -4.06
C CYS A 140 -1.93 -15.91 -4.81
N GLY A 141 -2.20 -15.80 -6.11
CA GLY A 141 -2.53 -16.95 -6.94
C GLY A 141 -2.58 -16.60 -8.43
N MET A 142 -2.87 -17.62 -9.23
CA MET A 142 -3.06 -17.42 -10.68
C MET A 142 -4.43 -16.77 -10.94
N ASN A 143 -4.42 -15.57 -11.50
CA ASN A 143 -5.60 -14.93 -12.04
C ASN A 143 -5.88 -15.49 -13.43
N LEU A 144 -6.93 -16.33 -13.55
CA LEU A 144 -7.25 -17.03 -14.79
C LEU A 144 -7.77 -16.11 -15.90
N ILE A 145 -8.25 -14.91 -15.57
CA ILE A 145 -8.71 -13.91 -16.55
C ILE A 145 -7.50 -13.16 -17.11
N ALA A 146 -6.62 -12.67 -16.25
CA ALA A 146 -5.42 -11.95 -16.65
C ALA A 146 -4.28 -12.88 -17.11
N MET A 147 -4.39 -14.21 -16.86
CA MET A 147 -3.35 -15.21 -17.09
C MET A 147 -2.00 -14.83 -16.45
N LYS A 148 -2.05 -14.23 -15.26
CA LYS A 148 -0.90 -13.77 -14.49
C LYS A 148 -1.04 -14.12 -13.03
N ASN A 149 0.09 -14.38 -12.36
CA ASN A 149 0.10 -14.42 -10.90
C ASN A 149 -0.22 -13.04 -10.35
N THR A 150 -1.20 -12.98 -9.46
CA THR A 150 -1.71 -11.74 -8.88
C THR A 150 -1.75 -11.90 -7.37
N CYS A 151 -1.33 -10.87 -6.65
CA CYS A 151 -1.55 -10.76 -5.21
C CYS A 151 -2.60 -9.68 -4.95
N GLY A 152 -3.52 -9.96 -4.04
CA GLY A 152 -4.53 -9.02 -3.57
C GLY A 152 -4.50 -8.90 -2.06
N ALA A 153 -4.85 -7.71 -1.56
CA ALA A 153 -4.97 -7.44 -0.15
C ALA A 153 -6.10 -6.44 0.15
N ASN A 154 -6.71 -6.59 1.34
CA ASN A 154 -7.49 -5.54 1.95
C ASN A 154 -6.75 -5.04 3.18
N ALA A 155 -6.69 -3.73 3.36
CA ALA A 155 -6.05 -3.12 4.50
C ALA A 155 -6.84 -1.93 5.02
N THR A 156 -6.70 -1.66 6.32
CA THR A 156 -7.39 -0.55 6.98
C THR A 156 -6.44 0.22 7.89
N THR A 157 -6.74 1.50 8.07
CA THR A 157 -6.14 2.36 9.11
C THR A 157 -7.06 3.52 9.41
N THR A 158 -6.86 4.17 10.56
CA THR A 158 -7.49 5.44 10.89
C THR A 158 -6.41 6.50 11.05
N ILE A 159 -6.58 7.63 10.39
CA ILE A 159 -5.69 8.79 10.50
C ILE A 159 -6.45 10.00 11.02
N LYS A 160 -5.74 10.95 11.61
CA LYS A 160 -6.27 12.30 11.85
C LYS A 160 -5.86 13.19 10.68
N ARG A 161 -6.85 13.74 9.98
CA ARG A 161 -6.57 14.60 8.82
C ARG A 161 -5.85 15.89 9.21
N SER A 162 -6.05 16.38 10.44
CA SER A 162 -5.32 17.54 10.99
C SER A 162 -3.81 17.28 11.12
N ASP A 163 -3.37 16.03 11.35
CA ASP A 163 -1.95 15.66 11.38
C ASP A 163 -1.25 15.92 10.04
N PHE A 164 -2.04 16.06 8.97
CA PHE A 164 -1.58 16.33 7.61
C PHE A 164 -1.96 17.74 7.13
N GLY A 165 -2.34 18.64 8.05
CA GLY A 165 -2.70 20.02 7.72
C GLY A 165 -4.06 20.18 7.01
N VAL A 166 -4.89 19.14 6.98
CA VAL A 166 -6.23 19.16 6.40
C VAL A 166 -7.25 19.31 7.52
N ASP A 167 -7.28 20.48 8.17
CA ASP A 167 -8.01 20.72 9.43
C ASP A 167 -9.27 21.58 9.26
N LYS A 168 -9.60 22.00 8.03
CA LYS A 168 -10.78 22.83 7.77
C LYS A 168 -12.04 22.23 8.41
N TYR A 169 -12.76 23.08 9.14
CA TYR A 169 -13.98 22.75 9.91
C TYR A 169 -13.81 21.75 11.06
N ALA A 170 -12.57 21.34 11.43
CA ALA A 170 -12.37 20.53 12.62
C ALA A 170 -12.67 21.37 13.89
N PRO A 171 -13.22 20.79 14.97
CA PRO A 171 -13.67 19.41 15.10
C PRO A 171 -15.13 19.15 14.68
N LYS A 172 -15.85 20.17 14.16
CA LYS A 172 -17.27 20.01 13.76
C LYS A 172 -17.42 18.95 12.68
N LEU A 173 -16.58 19.01 11.62
CA LEU A 173 -16.35 17.89 10.73
C LEU A 173 -15.29 17.00 11.39
N ALA A 174 -15.56 15.72 11.51
CA ALA A 174 -14.66 14.79 12.21
C ALA A 174 -13.21 14.91 11.74
N ASP A 175 -12.29 14.78 12.68
CA ASP A 175 -10.85 14.78 12.40
C ASP A 175 -10.36 13.39 12.00
N GLU A 176 -10.92 12.33 12.60
CA GLU A 176 -10.62 10.96 12.28
C GLU A 176 -11.24 10.54 10.95
N VAL A 177 -10.42 9.95 10.11
CA VAL A 177 -10.80 9.41 8.80
C VAL A 177 -10.38 7.94 8.76
N LEU A 178 -11.35 7.05 8.60
CA LEU A 178 -11.07 5.64 8.31
C LEU A 178 -10.66 5.51 6.85
N ILE A 179 -9.53 4.88 6.62
CA ILE A 179 -9.03 4.51 5.29
C ILE A 179 -9.23 3.01 5.11
N ALA A 180 -9.92 2.62 4.04
CA ALA A 180 -10.10 1.23 3.64
C ALA A 180 -9.55 1.05 2.23
N ILE A 181 -8.65 0.10 2.08
CA ILE A 181 -7.87 -0.10 0.85
C ILE A 181 -8.19 -1.48 0.32
N GLN A 182 -8.61 -1.57 -0.94
CA GLN A 182 -8.51 -2.77 -1.76
C GLN A 182 -7.37 -2.57 -2.75
N ILE A 183 -6.50 -3.54 -2.89
CA ILE A 183 -5.36 -3.49 -3.80
C ILE A 183 -5.16 -4.86 -4.47
N GLU A 184 -4.94 -4.82 -5.78
CA GLU A 184 -4.43 -5.95 -6.55
C GLU A 184 -3.15 -5.55 -7.28
N ALA A 185 -2.20 -6.48 -7.36
CA ALA A 185 -0.95 -6.28 -8.08
C ALA A 185 -0.56 -7.53 -8.84
N THR A 186 -0.18 -7.37 -10.09
CA THR A 186 0.20 -8.48 -10.98
C THR A 186 1.71 -8.64 -11.03
N LYS A 187 2.17 -9.89 -11.04
CA LYS A 187 3.59 -10.23 -11.19
C LYS A 187 4.14 -9.67 -12.50
N ASP A 188 5.31 -9.05 -12.42
CA ASP A 188 6.04 -8.48 -13.57
C ASP A 188 6.56 -9.53 -14.55
#